data_37f5c8100a488808e7cb5ac9a6ee049c
#
_entry.id   37f5c8100a488808e7cb5ac9a6ee049c
#
_cell.length_a   1.000
_cell.length_b   1.000
_cell.length_c   1.000
_cell.angle_alpha   90.00
_cell.angle_beta   90.00
_cell.angle_gamma   90.00
#
_symmetry.space_group_name_H-M   'P 1'
#
loop_
_entity.id
_entity.type
_entity.pdbx_description
1 polymer ?
#
loop_
_entity_poly.entity_id
_entity_poly.type
_entity_poly.pdbx_seq_one_letter_code
_entity_poly.pdbx_strand_id
1 'polypeptide(L)'
;MLSLMCGVRQFVAMKAFSGSILRLCAFSFLLGASLSGIVSAYAEPVTFCRQVAPILYKHCVSCHRAGQIAAESPLVTYADAAPRAAAIEEKVARHEMPPWPADSTKSAKFRNDPSLTQQEIDTLIAWVKAGTPKGNDADLPPTPHFAEGWQHPKGLAPDLVITLPETQLPAEREIPYLRSLVKVPVSDDKWIVAMQVLPGNSAVVHHMAITELVLPDGMTPENIDKLESVARKLGFANGLNVHFAVTAPGNSAVYDMLGVYTPGTTIETYEDDSAKLLKACKNCYLNFNIHYQTTGKPEKDQTRVAFWFAPKAPKHQLLRVPASGETILADGRQVLTDAPGEKAEGTTAAIPPIPAGDANYEVAGITGYTQPVTIYQFQPHAHLRGKDFTYSVVFPDGHEQTVLTVPKYDFHWQLAYELEEPLHLPAGSKLIVTAHYDNSSANENLRHHHGHGEGEHANGLEKEVYFREKNQSWDEMFTPFIQYAVDSEGAGAPVSGDSSPAQDTLKIVETVGCLERGSGDAWWLARASNPVVSKTQTTSATEVKAAAGTQLGNLRDRLLGVEAFRPLAAKGQKVVVKGVLIQGGESRINVTSLQPVGPGCS
;
A
#
# COMPACT_ATOMS: atom_id res chain seq x y z
N MET A 1 10.72 5.26 -57.37
CA MET A 1 11.96 4.75 -57.90
C MET A 1 12.20 3.47 -57.15
N LEU A 2 11.83 2.30 -57.70
CA LEU A 2 12.64 1.37 -58.45
C LEU A 2 13.79 0.85 -57.55
N SER A 3 14.06 -0.45 -57.34
CA SER A 3 13.87 -1.68 -58.13
C SER A 3 14.40 -2.81 -57.27
N LEU A 4 13.73 -3.93 -57.13
CA LEU A 4 13.93 -5.22 -57.81
C LEU A 4 15.33 -5.86 -57.67
N MET A 5 15.41 -7.09 -57.27
CA MET A 5 15.61 -8.37 -57.96
C MET A 5 16.23 -9.34 -56.97
N CYS A 6 15.79 -10.53 -56.80
CA CYS A 6 15.64 -11.74 -57.64
C CYS A 6 16.85 -12.70 -57.54
N GLY A 7 16.57 -13.97 -57.45
CA GLY A 7 17.48 -15.06 -57.80
C GLY A 7 17.44 -16.25 -56.83
N VAL A 8 16.83 -17.31 -57.05
CA VAL A 8 16.73 -18.41 -58.04
C VAL A 8 17.40 -19.71 -57.56
N ARG A 9 16.53 -20.78 -57.47
CA ARG A 9 16.67 -22.18 -57.92
C ARG A 9 17.73 -23.13 -57.40
N GLN A 10 17.25 -24.33 -57.05
CA GLN A 10 17.51 -25.65 -57.74
C GLN A 10 16.78 -26.75 -56.96
N PHE A 11 15.84 -27.51 -57.43
CA PHE A 11 15.72 -28.62 -58.43
C PHE A 11 16.71 -29.80 -58.23
N VAL A 12 16.15 -30.98 -57.92
CA VAL A 12 16.46 -32.32 -58.43
C VAL A 12 15.38 -33.24 -57.88
N ALA A 13 14.43 -33.79 -58.60
CA ALA A 13 14.29 -34.79 -59.66
C ALA A 13 14.15 -36.23 -59.14
N MET A 14 12.98 -36.74 -59.37
CA MET A 14 12.45 -38.04 -59.85
C MET A 14 13.27 -39.33 -59.64
N LYS A 15 12.52 -40.38 -59.19
CA LYS A 15 12.42 -41.63 -60.00
C LYS A 15 11.12 -42.39 -59.69
N ALA A 16 10.45 -42.71 -60.78
CA ALA A 16 9.29 -43.57 -60.85
C ALA A 16 9.73 -45.05 -60.97
N PHE A 17 8.88 -45.96 -60.53
CA PHE A 17 8.80 -47.30 -61.15
C PHE A 17 7.35 -47.80 -61.12
N SER A 18 6.96 -48.33 -62.26
CA SER A 18 5.65 -48.81 -62.69
C SER A 18 5.35 -50.23 -62.22
N GLY A 19 4.10 -50.60 -62.21
CA GLY A 19 3.66 -52.00 -62.17
C GLY A 19 2.15 -52.17 -62.04
N SER A 20 1.52 -52.28 -63.19
CA SER A 20 0.08 -52.67 -63.35
C SER A 20 -0.19 -54.05 -62.76
N ILE A 21 -1.43 -54.31 -62.32
CA ILE A 21 -2.31 -55.43 -62.78
C ILE A 21 -3.75 -55.18 -62.25
N LEU A 22 -4.62 -55.28 -63.22
CA LEU A 22 -6.05 -55.26 -63.26
C LEU A 22 -6.70 -56.44 -62.51
N ARG A 23 -7.74 -56.25 -61.68
CA ARG A 23 -8.90 -57.18 -61.63
C ARG A 23 -10.13 -56.49 -61.08
N LEU A 24 -11.17 -56.52 -61.93
CA LEU A 24 -12.56 -56.22 -61.64
C LEU A 24 -13.13 -57.10 -60.51
N CYS A 25 -13.89 -56.52 -59.63
CA CYS A 25 -15.11 -57.10 -59.08
C CYS A 25 -16.04 -56.00 -58.61
N ALA A 26 -17.18 -55.93 -59.27
CA ALA A 26 -18.31 -55.09 -58.88
C ALA A 26 -19.00 -55.66 -57.64
N PHE A 27 -19.29 -54.83 -56.68
CA PHE A 27 -20.36 -55.06 -55.71
C PHE A 27 -20.98 -53.76 -55.23
N SER A 28 -22.19 -53.66 -55.60
CA SER A 28 -23.36 -52.97 -55.00
C SER A 28 -23.21 -51.77 -54.13
N PHE A 29 -23.70 -50.66 -54.63
CA PHE A 29 -24.16 -49.48 -53.90
C PHE A 29 -25.15 -49.85 -52.77
N LEU A 30 -24.79 -49.49 -51.54
CA LEU A 30 -25.75 -49.21 -50.49
C LEU A 30 -25.42 -47.80 -49.95
N LEU A 31 -26.24 -46.87 -50.41
CA LEU A 31 -26.26 -45.47 -49.90
C LEU A 31 -26.74 -45.51 -48.45
N GLY A 32 -25.82 -45.58 -47.52
CA GLY A 32 -26.07 -45.27 -46.13
C GLY A 32 -25.79 -43.78 -45.92
N ALA A 33 -26.80 -42.92 -46.08
CA ALA A 33 -26.73 -41.53 -45.65
C ALA A 33 -26.63 -41.49 -44.12
N SER A 34 -25.37 -41.49 -43.61
CA SER A 34 -25.11 -41.13 -42.22
C SER A 34 -25.39 -39.63 -42.10
N LEU A 35 -26.60 -39.24 -41.72
CA LEU A 35 -26.86 -37.94 -41.12
C LEU A 35 -26.09 -37.90 -39.79
N SER A 36 -24.84 -37.52 -39.86
CA SER A 36 -24.14 -37.01 -38.68
C SER A 36 -24.81 -35.70 -38.32
N GLY A 37 -25.87 -35.79 -37.51
CA GLY A 37 -26.44 -34.62 -36.86
C GLY A 37 -25.31 -33.95 -36.05
N ILE A 38 -24.86 -32.81 -36.54
CA ILE A 38 -24.10 -31.87 -35.73
C ILE A 38 -25.07 -31.40 -34.65
N VAL A 39 -25.10 -32.14 -33.54
CA VAL A 39 -25.69 -31.61 -32.30
C VAL A 39 -24.77 -30.47 -31.93
N SER A 40 -25.05 -29.26 -32.42
CA SER A 40 -24.55 -28.04 -31.82
C SER A 40 -25.01 -28.15 -30.37
N ALA A 41 -24.08 -28.50 -29.49
CA ALA A 41 -24.29 -28.34 -28.07
C ALA A 41 -24.46 -26.83 -27.85
N TYR A 42 -25.72 -26.37 -27.88
CA TYR A 42 -26.05 -25.06 -27.37
C TYR A 42 -25.61 -25.07 -25.90
N ALA A 43 -24.51 -24.42 -25.60
CA ALA A 43 -24.15 -24.17 -24.21
C ALA A 43 -25.39 -23.56 -23.55
N GLU A 44 -25.85 -24.16 -22.47
CA GLU A 44 -26.99 -23.61 -21.72
C GLU A 44 -26.69 -22.13 -21.40
N PRO A 45 -27.66 -21.24 -21.63
CA PRO A 45 -27.45 -19.83 -21.37
C PRO A 45 -27.07 -19.63 -19.90
N VAL A 46 -26.11 -18.77 -19.65
CA VAL A 46 -25.72 -18.39 -18.29
C VAL A 46 -26.92 -17.73 -17.61
N THR A 47 -27.30 -18.22 -16.43
CA THR A 47 -28.46 -17.72 -15.68
C THR A 47 -28.06 -17.14 -14.34
N PHE A 48 -28.89 -16.23 -13.81
CA PHE A 48 -28.65 -15.63 -12.50
C PHE A 48 -28.56 -16.69 -11.39
N CYS A 49 -29.58 -17.55 -11.29
CA CYS A 49 -29.69 -18.50 -10.18
C CYS A 49 -28.50 -19.48 -10.11
N ARG A 50 -28.03 -19.96 -11.28
CA ARG A 50 -27.05 -21.04 -11.32
C ARG A 50 -25.61 -20.56 -11.32
N GLN A 51 -25.27 -19.48 -12.07
CA GLN A 51 -23.89 -19.07 -12.27
C GLN A 51 -23.60 -17.69 -11.69
N VAL A 52 -24.52 -16.72 -11.80
CA VAL A 52 -24.25 -15.33 -11.41
C VAL A 52 -24.39 -15.10 -9.91
N ALA A 53 -25.46 -15.62 -9.29
CA ALA A 53 -25.66 -15.45 -7.85
C ALA A 53 -24.48 -15.97 -7.00
N PRO A 54 -23.87 -17.14 -7.28
CA PRO A 54 -22.67 -17.58 -6.57
C PRO A 54 -21.52 -16.59 -6.65
N ILE A 55 -21.28 -15.96 -7.81
CA ILE A 55 -20.22 -14.96 -8.00
C ILE A 55 -20.54 -13.71 -7.19
N LEU A 56 -21.76 -13.17 -7.33
CA LEU A 56 -22.18 -11.98 -6.58
C LEU A 56 -22.12 -12.21 -5.08
N TYR A 57 -22.54 -13.38 -4.60
CA TYR A 57 -22.54 -13.75 -3.19
C TYR A 57 -21.12 -13.83 -2.60
N LYS A 58 -20.19 -14.30 -3.40
CA LYS A 58 -18.79 -14.42 -2.99
C LYS A 58 -18.06 -13.07 -2.96
N HIS A 59 -18.28 -12.22 -3.98
CA HIS A 59 -17.40 -11.08 -4.23
C HIS A 59 -18.06 -9.70 -4.03
N CYS A 60 -19.40 -9.60 -4.06
CA CYS A 60 -20.08 -8.29 -4.16
C CYS A 60 -20.97 -7.96 -2.94
N VAL A 61 -21.77 -8.94 -2.47
CA VAL A 61 -22.82 -8.65 -1.48
C VAL A 61 -22.31 -8.33 -0.08
N SER A 62 -21.02 -8.53 0.21
CA SER A 62 -20.42 -8.03 1.46
C SER A 62 -20.61 -6.52 1.60
N CYS A 63 -20.52 -5.77 0.49
CA CYS A 63 -20.70 -4.32 0.43
C CYS A 63 -22.04 -3.92 -0.20
N HIS A 64 -22.51 -4.64 -1.24
CA HIS A 64 -23.69 -4.33 -2.02
C HIS A 64 -24.97 -4.94 -1.42
N ARG A 65 -25.35 -4.52 -0.23
CA ARG A 65 -26.57 -4.90 0.50
C ARG A 65 -27.02 -3.81 1.45
N ALA A 66 -28.24 -3.89 1.91
CA ALA A 66 -28.81 -2.94 2.86
C ALA A 66 -27.91 -2.77 4.11
N GLY A 67 -27.73 -1.54 4.57
CA GLY A 67 -26.95 -1.18 5.75
C GLY A 67 -25.44 -1.22 5.57
N GLN A 68 -24.94 -1.38 4.34
CA GLN A 68 -23.51 -1.37 4.01
C GLN A 68 -23.16 -0.16 3.13
N ILE A 69 -21.87 0.05 2.89
CA ILE A 69 -21.34 1.21 2.15
C ILE A 69 -21.95 1.39 0.76
N ALA A 70 -22.33 0.32 0.09
CA ALA A 70 -22.96 0.31 -1.24
C ALA A 70 -24.46 -0.06 -1.19
N ALA A 71 -25.16 0.33 -0.10
CA ALA A 71 -26.59 0.02 0.10
C ALA A 71 -27.52 0.54 -1.00
N GLU A 72 -27.14 1.63 -1.68
CA GLU A 72 -27.89 2.22 -2.79
C GLU A 72 -27.81 1.36 -4.08
N SER A 73 -26.87 0.43 -4.13
CA SER A 73 -26.65 -0.46 -5.26
C SER A 73 -26.63 -1.94 -4.82
N PRO A 74 -27.73 -2.46 -4.21
CA PRO A 74 -27.78 -3.83 -3.73
C PRO A 74 -27.68 -4.82 -4.88
N LEU A 75 -27.09 -6.02 -4.61
CA LEU A 75 -26.87 -7.10 -5.57
C LEU A 75 -27.27 -8.49 -5.01
N VAL A 76 -28.10 -8.52 -3.98
CA VAL A 76 -28.46 -9.75 -3.24
C VAL A 76 -29.43 -10.62 -4.02
N THR A 77 -30.40 -10.01 -4.71
CA THR A 77 -31.46 -10.73 -5.42
C THR A 77 -31.39 -10.51 -6.92
N TYR A 78 -32.09 -11.34 -7.67
CA TYR A 78 -32.25 -11.11 -9.12
C TYR A 78 -32.88 -9.73 -9.41
N ALA A 79 -33.87 -9.33 -8.63
CA ALA A 79 -34.50 -8.02 -8.77
C ALA A 79 -33.55 -6.85 -8.50
N ASP A 80 -32.54 -7.06 -7.67
CA ASP A 80 -31.48 -6.07 -7.41
C ASP A 80 -30.46 -6.03 -8.56
N ALA A 81 -30.01 -7.19 -9.04
CA ALA A 81 -28.89 -7.30 -9.96
C ALA A 81 -29.29 -7.04 -11.43
N ALA A 82 -30.44 -7.53 -11.89
CA ALA A 82 -30.85 -7.43 -13.30
C ALA A 82 -30.97 -5.97 -13.80
N PRO A 83 -31.54 -5.02 -13.05
CA PRO A 83 -31.57 -3.62 -13.47
C PRO A 83 -30.19 -2.96 -13.53
N ARG A 84 -29.19 -3.53 -12.83
CA ARG A 84 -27.80 -3.02 -12.74
C ARG A 84 -26.82 -3.76 -13.64
N ALA A 85 -27.31 -4.65 -14.49
CA ALA A 85 -26.50 -5.55 -15.31
C ALA A 85 -25.46 -4.82 -16.18
N ALA A 86 -25.83 -3.70 -16.81
CA ALA A 86 -24.91 -2.91 -17.61
C ALA A 86 -23.77 -2.30 -16.78
N ALA A 87 -24.08 -1.83 -15.57
CA ALA A 87 -23.06 -1.32 -14.65
C ALA A 87 -22.16 -2.44 -14.12
N ILE A 88 -22.72 -3.63 -13.85
CA ILE A 88 -21.94 -4.81 -13.47
C ILE A 88 -20.95 -5.14 -14.59
N GLU A 89 -21.42 -5.28 -15.84
CA GLU A 89 -20.56 -5.57 -17.00
C GLU A 89 -19.43 -4.54 -17.13
N GLU A 90 -19.77 -3.25 -17.09
CA GLU A 90 -18.79 -2.16 -17.22
C GLU A 90 -17.72 -2.24 -16.12
N LYS A 91 -18.13 -2.35 -14.86
CA LYS A 91 -17.21 -2.30 -13.72
C LYS A 91 -16.31 -3.53 -13.62
N VAL A 92 -16.85 -4.74 -13.89
CA VAL A 92 -16.03 -5.95 -13.85
C VAL A 92 -15.09 -6.05 -15.06
N ALA A 93 -15.52 -5.60 -16.26
CA ALA A 93 -14.67 -5.59 -17.45
C ALA A 93 -13.49 -4.62 -17.33
N ARG A 94 -13.63 -3.55 -16.52
CA ARG A 94 -12.56 -2.59 -16.22
C ARG A 94 -11.74 -2.94 -14.98
N HIS A 95 -12.03 -4.06 -14.31
CA HIS A 95 -11.44 -4.43 -13.02
C HIS A 95 -11.60 -3.33 -11.95
N GLU A 96 -12.68 -2.55 -12.00
CA GLU A 96 -13.00 -1.53 -11.00
C GLU A 96 -13.77 -2.13 -9.81
N MET A 97 -14.45 -3.27 -10.01
CA MET A 97 -15.15 -4.02 -8.97
C MET A 97 -14.90 -5.53 -9.09
N PRO A 98 -14.61 -6.20 -7.95
CA PRO A 98 -14.33 -5.64 -6.62
C PRO A 98 -13.13 -4.68 -6.65
N PRO A 99 -13.05 -3.69 -5.71
CA PRO A 99 -11.97 -2.73 -5.68
C PRO A 99 -10.64 -3.41 -5.29
N TRP A 100 -9.79 -3.66 -6.27
CA TRP A 100 -8.48 -4.26 -6.07
C TRP A 100 -7.51 -3.78 -7.15
N PRO A 101 -6.93 -2.60 -6.97
CA PRO A 101 -6.09 -1.98 -8.00
C PRO A 101 -4.66 -2.52 -8.07
N ALA A 102 -4.28 -3.54 -7.30
CA ALA A 102 -2.95 -4.14 -7.41
C ALA A 102 -2.76 -4.87 -8.75
N ASP A 103 -1.64 -4.62 -9.42
CA ASP A 103 -1.25 -5.31 -10.64
C ASP A 103 -0.72 -6.72 -10.29
N SER A 104 -1.53 -7.75 -10.51
CA SER A 104 -1.19 -9.14 -10.19
C SER A 104 0.02 -9.68 -10.99
N THR A 105 0.41 -9.03 -12.09
CA THR A 105 1.56 -9.44 -12.92
C THR A 105 2.89 -8.90 -12.40
N LYS A 106 2.85 -7.87 -11.54
CA LYS A 106 4.02 -7.16 -11.00
C LYS A 106 4.09 -7.17 -9.48
N SER A 107 3.07 -7.71 -8.82
CA SER A 107 2.97 -7.76 -7.37
C SER A 107 3.19 -9.18 -6.85
N ALA A 108 3.51 -9.29 -5.57
CA ALA A 108 3.40 -10.54 -4.83
C ALA A 108 1.95 -11.03 -4.79
N LYS A 109 1.72 -12.24 -4.29
CA LYS A 109 0.38 -12.75 -4.04
C LYS A 109 -0.13 -12.28 -2.68
N PHE A 110 -1.42 -11.99 -2.62
CA PHE A 110 -2.08 -11.50 -1.42
C PHE A 110 -3.23 -12.42 -1.02
N ARG A 111 -3.30 -12.78 0.28
CA ARG A 111 -4.33 -13.69 0.81
C ARG A 111 -5.73 -13.07 0.87
N ASN A 112 -5.81 -11.75 0.89
CA ASN A 112 -7.04 -10.98 0.94
C ASN A 112 -7.47 -10.41 -0.43
N ASP A 113 -6.97 -10.97 -1.55
CA ASP A 113 -7.33 -10.56 -2.91
C ASP A 113 -8.79 -10.96 -3.23
N PRO A 114 -9.71 -9.99 -3.40
CA PRO A 114 -11.09 -10.25 -3.74
C PRO A 114 -11.35 -10.31 -5.26
N SER A 115 -10.30 -10.24 -6.08
CA SER A 115 -10.44 -10.14 -7.54
C SER A 115 -11.25 -11.29 -8.12
N LEU A 116 -11.99 -10.97 -9.17
CA LEU A 116 -12.65 -11.98 -9.99
C LEU A 116 -11.65 -12.70 -10.88
N THR A 117 -11.82 -14.00 -11.04
CA THR A 117 -11.12 -14.73 -12.09
C THR A 117 -11.67 -14.32 -13.47
N GLN A 118 -10.87 -14.50 -14.53
CA GLN A 118 -11.32 -14.20 -15.89
C GLN A 118 -12.59 -14.98 -16.23
N GLN A 119 -12.72 -16.23 -15.76
CA GLN A 119 -13.93 -17.04 -15.98
C GLN A 119 -15.16 -16.44 -15.28
N GLU A 120 -15.03 -15.89 -14.08
CA GLU A 120 -16.13 -15.21 -13.37
C GLU A 120 -16.52 -13.93 -14.10
N ILE A 121 -15.56 -13.13 -14.60
CA ILE A 121 -15.81 -11.94 -15.42
C ILE A 121 -16.56 -12.33 -16.70
N ASP A 122 -16.07 -13.32 -17.46
CA ASP A 122 -16.68 -13.78 -18.69
C ASP A 122 -18.11 -14.30 -18.45
N THR A 123 -18.36 -14.95 -17.31
CA THR A 123 -19.68 -15.43 -16.91
C THR A 123 -20.65 -14.27 -16.67
N LEU A 124 -20.23 -13.23 -15.95
CA LEU A 124 -21.05 -12.05 -15.72
C LEU A 124 -21.38 -11.31 -17.02
N ILE A 125 -20.38 -11.13 -17.88
CA ILE A 125 -20.55 -10.49 -19.20
C ILE A 125 -21.49 -11.33 -20.09
N ALA A 126 -21.31 -12.66 -20.11
CA ALA A 126 -22.18 -13.55 -20.88
C ALA A 126 -23.65 -13.49 -20.43
N TRP A 127 -23.88 -13.39 -19.10
CA TRP A 127 -25.22 -13.23 -18.55
C TRP A 127 -25.87 -11.92 -19.00
N VAL A 128 -25.13 -10.81 -18.96
CA VAL A 128 -25.62 -9.50 -19.42
C VAL A 128 -25.96 -9.54 -20.90
N LYS A 129 -25.07 -10.07 -21.75
CA LYS A 129 -25.26 -10.20 -23.20
C LYS A 129 -26.42 -11.14 -23.58
N ALA A 130 -26.75 -12.13 -22.74
CA ALA A 130 -27.89 -13.02 -22.93
C ALA A 130 -29.24 -12.38 -22.53
N GLY A 131 -29.26 -11.12 -22.10
CA GLY A 131 -30.46 -10.42 -21.64
C GLY A 131 -30.88 -10.79 -20.23
N THR A 132 -29.92 -11.09 -19.38
CA THR A 132 -30.07 -11.31 -17.93
C THR A 132 -31.06 -12.40 -17.53
N PRO A 133 -31.00 -13.61 -18.11
CA PRO A 133 -31.99 -14.66 -17.79
C PRO A 133 -31.90 -15.05 -16.31
N LYS A 134 -33.05 -15.17 -15.63
CA LYS A 134 -33.13 -15.54 -14.21
C LYS A 134 -32.69 -16.99 -13.97
N GLY A 135 -33.17 -17.91 -14.78
CA GLY A 135 -33.00 -19.35 -14.56
C GLY A 135 -34.02 -19.92 -13.58
N ASN A 136 -33.76 -21.16 -13.14
CA ASN A 136 -34.66 -21.88 -12.24
C ASN A 136 -34.33 -21.51 -10.78
N ASP A 137 -35.35 -21.19 -9.99
CA ASP A 137 -35.19 -20.86 -8.57
C ASP A 137 -34.63 -22.03 -7.75
N ALA A 138 -34.78 -23.26 -8.20
CA ALA A 138 -34.19 -24.43 -7.56
C ALA A 138 -32.64 -24.48 -7.65
N ASP A 139 -32.04 -23.74 -8.60
CA ASP A 139 -30.59 -23.63 -8.77
C ASP A 139 -30.00 -22.49 -7.94
N LEU A 140 -30.83 -21.66 -7.30
CA LEU A 140 -30.34 -20.52 -6.51
C LEU A 140 -29.69 -21.03 -5.23
N PRO A 141 -28.41 -20.67 -4.97
CA PRO A 141 -27.78 -21.01 -3.71
C PRO A 141 -28.44 -20.27 -2.54
N PRO A 142 -28.34 -20.79 -1.31
CA PRO A 142 -28.79 -20.06 -0.14
C PRO A 142 -28.17 -18.67 -0.08
N THR A 143 -28.96 -17.67 0.26
CA THR A 143 -28.44 -16.31 0.49
C THR A 143 -27.39 -16.36 1.60
N PRO A 144 -26.22 -15.71 1.41
CA PRO A 144 -25.17 -15.70 2.43
C PRO A 144 -25.69 -15.15 3.76
N HIS A 145 -25.36 -15.83 4.83
CA HIS A 145 -25.56 -15.32 6.16
C HIS A 145 -24.38 -14.42 6.53
N PHE A 146 -24.65 -13.15 6.75
CA PHE A 146 -23.64 -12.19 7.21
C PHE A 146 -23.60 -12.21 8.74
N ALA A 147 -22.45 -12.58 9.28
CA ALA A 147 -22.29 -12.59 10.72
C ALA A 147 -22.47 -11.18 11.31
N GLU A 148 -23.32 -11.08 12.31
CA GLU A 148 -23.48 -9.85 13.10
C GLU A 148 -22.56 -9.89 14.32
N GLY A 149 -22.02 -8.73 14.69
CA GLY A 149 -21.17 -8.60 15.87
C GLY A 149 -19.71 -9.05 15.65
N TRP A 150 -19.10 -9.57 16.71
CA TRP A 150 -17.68 -9.92 16.72
C TRP A 150 -17.39 -11.24 16.02
N GLN A 151 -16.38 -11.24 15.13
CA GLN A 151 -16.14 -12.34 14.18
C GLN A 151 -14.78 -13.03 14.40
N HIS A 152 -14.36 -13.21 15.65
CA HIS A 152 -13.12 -13.93 15.91
C HIS A 152 -13.16 -15.36 15.34
N PRO A 153 -12.15 -15.82 14.54
CA PRO A 153 -12.18 -17.11 13.86
C PRO A 153 -12.43 -18.31 14.77
N LYS A 154 -12.00 -18.21 16.03
CA LYS A 154 -12.21 -19.24 17.05
C LYS A 154 -13.48 -19.02 17.89
N GLY A 155 -14.35 -18.07 17.51
CA GLY A 155 -15.58 -17.76 18.24
C GLY A 155 -15.35 -17.15 19.65
N LEU A 156 -14.17 -16.58 19.90
CA LEU A 156 -13.84 -16.00 21.20
C LEU A 156 -14.51 -14.64 21.38
N ALA A 157 -15.00 -14.39 22.59
CA ALA A 157 -15.42 -13.04 22.98
C ALA A 157 -14.20 -12.10 23.06
N PRO A 158 -14.34 -10.79 22.75
CA PRO A 158 -13.25 -9.85 22.90
C PRO A 158 -12.88 -9.63 24.37
N ASP A 159 -11.59 -9.43 24.64
CA ASP A 159 -11.08 -9.10 25.97
C ASP A 159 -11.35 -7.63 26.33
N LEU A 160 -11.39 -6.75 25.32
CA LEU A 160 -11.66 -5.34 25.47
C LEU A 160 -12.56 -4.85 24.34
N VAL A 161 -13.60 -4.09 24.70
CA VAL A 161 -14.44 -3.36 23.72
C VAL A 161 -14.45 -1.89 24.09
N ILE A 162 -14.10 -1.05 23.12
CA ILE A 162 -14.21 0.40 23.21
C ILE A 162 -15.40 0.84 22.37
N THR A 163 -16.34 1.57 22.99
CA THR A 163 -17.47 2.21 22.31
C THR A 163 -17.17 3.69 22.18
N LEU A 164 -17.13 4.19 20.95
CA LEU A 164 -16.91 5.61 20.70
C LEU A 164 -18.16 6.45 21.00
N PRO A 165 -18.04 7.75 21.26
CA PRO A 165 -19.18 8.63 21.37
C PRO A 165 -20.06 8.59 20.13
N GLU A 166 -21.39 8.69 20.31
CA GLU A 166 -22.32 8.81 19.19
C GLU A 166 -22.04 10.12 18.43
N THR A 167 -21.84 10.03 17.12
CA THR A 167 -21.58 11.15 16.23
C THR A 167 -22.80 11.40 15.36
N GLN A 168 -23.28 12.65 15.32
CA GLN A 168 -24.36 13.09 14.44
C GLN A 168 -23.76 13.58 13.12
N LEU A 169 -24.28 13.10 12.00
CA LEU A 169 -23.78 13.40 10.67
C LEU A 169 -24.83 14.15 9.86
N PRO A 170 -24.46 15.21 9.12
CA PRO A 170 -25.38 15.95 8.27
C PRO A 170 -25.77 15.13 7.03
N ALA A 171 -26.87 15.53 6.38
CA ALA A 171 -27.33 14.91 5.13
C ALA A 171 -26.33 15.06 3.99
N GLU A 172 -25.78 16.24 3.88
CA GLU A 172 -24.89 16.66 2.78
C GLU A 172 -23.79 17.55 3.35
N ARG A 173 -22.66 17.55 2.80
CA ARG A 173 -21.43 18.34 2.93
C ARG A 173 -20.21 17.44 3.13
N GLU A 174 -19.05 17.96 2.84
CA GLU A 174 -17.80 17.33 3.23
C GLU A 174 -17.66 17.32 4.77
N ILE A 175 -17.31 16.16 5.33
CA ILE A 175 -17.10 15.99 6.77
C ILE A 175 -15.58 15.89 6.98
N PRO A 176 -14.98 16.86 7.72
CA PRO A 176 -13.58 16.75 8.12
C PRO A 176 -13.31 15.46 8.89
N TYR A 177 -12.06 14.99 8.87
CA TYR A 177 -11.67 13.89 9.77
C TYR A 177 -12.03 14.22 11.22
N LEU A 178 -12.76 13.32 11.85
CA LEU A 178 -13.14 13.45 13.26
C LEU A 178 -12.22 12.59 14.12
N ARG A 179 -11.71 13.22 15.18
CA ARG A 179 -10.82 12.57 16.15
C ARG A 179 -11.57 12.24 17.43
N SER A 180 -11.41 11.02 17.93
CA SER A 180 -11.86 10.61 19.25
C SER A 180 -10.69 10.04 20.04
N LEU A 181 -10.39 10.64 21.21
CA LEU A 181 -9.35 10.18 22.11
C LEU A 181 -9.96 9.44 23.29
N VAL A 182 -9.59 8.18 23.46
CA VAL A 182 -10.05 7.34 24.56
C VAL A 182 -8.85 6.89 25.38
N LYS A 183 -8.87 7.15 26.69
CA LYS A 183 -7.80 6.67 27.57
C LYS A 183 -7.68 5.15 27.47
N VAL A 184 -6.45 4.65 27.35
CA VAL A 184 -6.21 3.20 27.32
C VAL A 184 -6.70 2.58 28.63
N PRO A 185 -7.72 1.69 28.60
CA PRO A 185 -8.41 1.20 29.81
C PRO A 185 -7.79 -0.10 30.35
N VAL A 186 -6.47 -0.26 30.24
CA VAL A 186 -5.75 -1.42 30.79
C VAL A 186 -4.71 -0.98 31.80
N SER A 187 -4.44 -1.83 32.80
CA SER A 187 -3.52 -1.56 33.90
C SER A 187 -2.07 -1.93 33.60
N ASP A 188 -1.86 -2.81 32.63
CA ASP A 188 -0.58 -3.37 32.21
C ASP A 188 -0.56 -3.53 30.69
N ASP A 189 0.63 -3.55 30.12
CA ASP A 189 0.83 -3.73 28.67
C ASP A 189 0.13 -5.00 28.19
N LYS A 190 -0.56 -4.91 27.06
CA LYS A 190 -1.30 -6.01 26.43
C LYS A 190 -0.79 -6.29 25.02
N TRP A 191 -0.84 -7.55 24.65
CA TRP A 191 -0.46 -8.00 23.32
C TRP A 191 -1.70 -8.31 22.50
N ILE A 192 -2.01 -7.44 21.53
CA ILE A 192 -3.16 -7.58 20.64
C ILE A 192 -2.84 -8.65 19.59
N VAL A 193 -3.64 -9.71 19.53
CA VAL A 193 -3.56 -10.79 18.53
C VAL A 193 -4.66 -10.70 17.48
N ALA A 194 -5.71 -9.97 17.79
CA ALA A 194 -6.76 -9.66 16.82
C ALA A 194 -7.45 -8.35 17.19
N MET A 195 -7.97 -7.68 16.17
CA MET A 195 -8.74 -6.44 16.32
C MET A 195 -9.88 -6.40 15.30
N GLN A 196 -11.03 -5.90 15.72
CA GLN A 196 -12.16 -5.68 14.83
C GLN A 196 -12.80 -4.33 15.09
N VAL A 197 -13.03 -3.59 14.01
CA VAL A 197 -13.87 -2.40 14.02
C VAL A 197 -15.27 -2.79 13.58
N LEU A 198 -16.25 -2.37 14.34
CA LEU A 198 -17.67 -2.58 14.06
C LEU A 198 -18.38 -1.22 14.02
N PRO A 199 -18.55 -0.61 12.84
CA PRO A 199 -19.32 0.62 12.69
C PRO A 199 -20.73 0.45 13.23
N GLY A 200 -21.26 1.48 13.90
CA GLY A 200 -22.69 1.54 14.23
C GLY A 200 -23.54 1.73 12.99
N ASN A 201 -22.97 2.42 12.00
CA ASN A 201 -23.58 2.63 10.69
C ASN A 201 -22.53 2.49 9.57
N SER A 202 -22.43 1.29 9.00
CA SER A 202 -21.45 0.97 7.94
C SER A 202 -21.68 1.75 6.63
N ALA A 203 -22.85 2.39 6.44
CA ALA A 203 -23.10 3.20 5.25
C ALA A 203 -22.37 4.54 5.27
N VAL A 204 -21.97 5.02 6.45
CA VAL A 204 -21.36 6.35 6.63
C VAL A 204 -19.91 6.32 7.07
N VAL A 205 -19.42 5.23 7.67
CA VAL A 205 -18.00 5.10 8.06
C VAL A 205 -17.18 4.71 6.85
N HIS A 206 -16.44 5.68 6.28
CA HIS A 206 -15.63 5.48 5.09
C HIS A 206 -14.31 4.79 5.41
N HIS A 207 -13.53 5.30 6.38
CA HIS A 207 -12.37 4.60 6.93
C HIS A 207 -12.04 5.13 8.33
N MET A 208 -11.28 4.36 9.08
CA MET A 208 -10.80 4.75 10.40
C MET A 208 -9.37 4.24 10.62
N ALA A 209 -8.50 5.13 11.11
CA ALA A 209 -7.18 4.78 11.60
C ALA A 209 -7.17 4.78 13.13
N ILE A 210 -6.49 3.79 13.72
CA ILE A 210 -6.32 3.64 15.16
C ILE A 210 -4.84 3.73 15.49
N THR A 211 -4.48 4.72 16.30
CA THR A 211 -3.10 4.94 16.74
C THR A 211 -3.04 5.06 18.26
N GLU A 212 -1.88 4.81 18.82
CA GLU A 212 -1.62 5.02 20.24
C GLU A 212 -0.91 6.36 20.44
N LEU A 213 -1.36 7.13 21.43
CA LEU A 213 -0.78 8.41 21.81
C LEU A 213 -0.38 8.38 23.28
N VAL A 214 0.79 8.92 23.58
CA VAL A 214 1.19 9.25 24.96
C VAL A 214 1.18 10.76 25.11
N LEU A 215 0.28 11.30 25.88
CA LEU A 215 0.19 12.74 26.11
C LEU A 215 1.28 13.20 27.09
N PRO A 216 1.94 14.35 26.84
CA PRO A 216 2.82 14.97 27.82
C PRO A 216 2.11 15.25 29.15
N ASP A 217 2.88 15.27 30.24
CA ASP A 217 2.33 15.61 31.55
C ASP A 217 1.64 16.97 31.54
N GLY A 218 0.42 16.99 32.08
CA GLY A 218 -0.42 18.20 32.10
C GLY A 218 -1.27 18.43 30.85
N MET A 219 -1.11 17.63 29.81
CA MET A 219 -2.00 17.63 28.65
C MET A 219 -3.20 16.71 28.86
N THR A 220 -4.37 17.17 28.38
CA THR A 220 -5.60 16.39 28.35
C THR A 220 -6.17 16.41 26.93
N PRO A 221 -7.04 15.45 26.57
CA PRO A 221 -7.73 15.46 25.27
C PRO A 221 -8.39 16.81 24.92
N GLU A 222 -9.02 17.44 25.90
CA GLU A 222 -9.70 18.73 25.72
C GLU A 222 -8.75 19.89 25.44
N ASN A 223 -7.51 19.78 25.87
CA ASN A 223 -6.49 20.80 25.64
C ASN A 223 -5.78 20.65 24.30
N ILE A 224 -5.77 19.45 23.70
CA ILE A 224 -5.07 19.18 22.43
C ILE A 224 -5.62 20.06 21.33
N ASP A 225 -6.95 20.09 21.13
CA ASP A 225 -7.57 20.86 20.06
C ASP A 225 -7.29 22.37 20.21
N LYS A 226 -7.24 22.86 21.45
CA LYS A 226 -6.87 24.25 21.75
C LYS A 226 -5.40 24.49 21.43
N LEU A 227 -4.51 23.58 21.83
CA LEU A 227 -3.07 23.69 21.60
C LEU A 227 -2.72 23.55 20.12
N GLU A 228 -3.38 22.65 19.39
CA GLU A 228 -3.28 22.56 17.94
C GLU A 228 -3.72 23.85 17.25
N SER A 229 -4.85 24.43 17.68
CA SER A 229 -5.31 25.71 17.17
C SER A 229 -4.33 26.86 17.44
N VAL A 230 -3.73 26.89 18.65
CA VAL A 230 -2.71 27.89 19.01
C VAL A 230 -1.42 27.66 18.24
N ALA A 231 -0.97 26.41 18.13
CA ALA A 231 0.23 26.07 17.39
C ALA A 231 0.12 26.49 15.90
N ARG A 232 -1.02 26.20 15.27
CA ARG A 232 -1.31 26.67 13.89
C ARG A 232 -1.26 28.20 13.76
N LYS A 233 -1.86 28.93 14.72
CA LYS A 233 -1.82 30.40 14.77
C LYS A 233 -0.41 30.96 14.95
N LEU A 234 0.47 30.20 15.60
CA LEU A 234 1.87 30.55 15.78
C LEU A 234 2.77 30.13 14.61
N GLY A 235 2.18 29.61 13.53
CA GLY A 235 2.91 29.24 12.31
C GLY A 235 3.47 27.81 12.33
N PHE A 236 3.08 26.98 13.30
CA PHE A 236 3.29 25.54 13.23
C PHE A 236 2.22 24.96 12.30
N ALA A 237 2.52 24.85 11.01
CA ALA A 237 1.54 24.52 9.96
C ALA A 237 0.78 23.21 10.24
N ASN A 238 1.41 22.26 10.92
CA ASN A 238 0.82 20.94 11.21
C ASN A 238 0.34 20.77 12.67
N GLY A 239 0.16 21.87 13.40
CA GLY A 239 -0.22 21.85 14.80
C GLY A 239 0.83 21.24 15.71
N LEU A 240 0.41 20.79 16.88
CA LEU A 240 1.23 19.92 17.71
C LEU A 240 1.11 18.51 17.14
N ASN A 241 2.13 18.06 16.43
CA ASN A 241 2.22 16.66 16.01
C ASN A 241 2.42 15.78 17.26
N VAL A 242 1.34 15.52 17.98
CA VAL A 242 1.33 14.71 19.19
C VAL A 242 1.26 13.23 18.79
N HIS A 243 2.05 12.85 17.78
CA HIS A 243 2.25 11.45 17.41
C HIS A 243 3.39 10.91 18.27
N PHE A 244 3.03 10.16 19.30
CA PHE A 244 4.01 9.54 20.15
C PHE A 244 4.36 8.16 19.62
N ALA A 245 5.60 7.96 19.56
CA ALA A 245 6.22 6.77 19.08
C ALA A 245 6.17 5.70 20.15
N VAL A 246 5.67 4.54 19.77
CA VAL A 246 5.99 3.29 20.45
C VAL A 246 7.49 3.04 20.26
N THR A 247 8.20 2.66 21.31
CA THR A 247 9.61 2.32 21.20
C THR A 247 9.73 1.01 20.41
N ALA A 248 10.19 1.10 19.17
CA ALA A 248 10.54 -0.09 18.39
C ALA A 248 11.76 -0.80 18.98
N PRO A 249 11.96 -2.10 18.69
CA PRO A 249 13.22 -2.77 18.99
C PRO A 249 14.39 -1.97 18.42
N GLY A 250 15.34 -1.56 19.30
CA GLY A 250 16.47 -0.70 18.93
C GLY A 250 16.37 0.76 19.38
N ASN A 251 15.46 1.11 20.30
CA ASN A 251 15.30 2.45 20.93
C ASN A 251 14.94 3.60 19.96
N SER A 252 14.45 3.30 18.76
CA SER A 252 13.89 4.34 17.88
C SER A 252 12.43 4.57 18.23
N ALA A 253 12.03 5.81 18.39
CA ALA A 253 10.64 6.18 18.48
C ALA A 253 10.01 6.01 17.07
N VAL A 254 9.01 5.13 16.91
CA VAL A 254 8.29 4.94 15.64
C VAL A 254 6.81 5.22 15.81
N TYR A 255 6.22 5.80 14.79
CA TYR A 255 4.79 5.92 14.68
C TYR A 255 4.21 4.54 14.37
N ASP A 256 3.52 3.92 15.34
CA ASP A 256 2.83 2.65 15.10
C ASP A 256 1.33 2.88 14.95
N MET A 257 0.77 2.40 13.85
CA MET A 257 -0.65 2.37 13.61
C MET A 257 -1.19 1.01 14.02
N LEU A 258 -1.97 0.96 15.10
CA LEU A 258 -2.53 -0.28 15.63
C LEU A 258 -3.44 -0.96 14.63
N GLY A 259 -4.28 -0.20 13.92
CA GLY A 259 -5.17 -0.77 12.94
C GLY A 259 -5.81 0.25 12.00
N VAL A 260 -6.39 -0.27 10.93
CA VAL A 260 -7.17 0.50 9.96
C VAL A 260 -8.45 -0.26 9.64
N TYR A 261 -9.54 0.47 9.57
CA TYR A 261 -10.80 -0.03 9.01
C TYR A 261 -11.04 0.63 7.66
N THR A 262 -11.40 -0.19 6.68
CA THR A 262 -11.98 0.22 5.40
C THR A 262 -13.22 -0.62 5.12
N PRO A 263 -14.19 -0.16 4.31
CA PRO A 263 -15.36 -0.95 3.97
C PRO A 263 -14.99 -2.33 3.41
N GLY A 264 -15.67 -3.36 3.90
CA GLY A 264 -15.36 -4.75 3.54
C GLY A 264 -14.35 -5.44 4.47
N THR A 265 -13.59 -4.69 5.27
CA THR A 265 -12.72 -5.26 6.30
C THR A 265 -13.56 -5.85 7.42
N THR A 266 -13.27 -7.09 7.80
CA THR A 266 -13.95 -7.76 8.93
C THR A 266 -13.11 -7.68 10.18
N ILE A 267 -12.34 -8.71 10.48
CA ILE A 267 -11.41 -8.77 11.60
C ILE A 267 -9.98 -8.82 11.09
N GLU A 268 -9.09 -8.04 11.68
CA GLU A 268 -7.66 -8.17 11.49
C GLU A 268 -7.12 -9.18 12.51
N THR A 269 -6.46 -10.24 12.03
CA THR A 269 -5.80 -11.26 12.88
C THR A 269 -4.34 -11.33 12.50
N TYR A 270 -3.49 -11.67 13.47
CA TYR A 270 -2.06 -11.77 13.24
C TYR A 270 -1.61 -13.23 13.22
N GLU A 271 -0.50 -13.48 12.53
CA GLU A 271 0.15 -14.80 12.46
C GLU A 271 0.46 -15.33 13.86
N ASP A 272 0.54 -16.67 14.00
CA ASP A 272 0.91 -17.32 15.25
C ASP A 272 2.24 -16.76 15.78
N ASP A 273 2.32 -16.57 17.11
CA ASP A 273 3.46 -15.95 17.80
C ASP A 273 3.74 -14.47 17.41
N SER A 274 2.80 -13.79 16.74
CA SER A 274 2.88 -12.36 16.41
C SER A 274 1.79 -11.57 17.11
N ALA A 275 2.09 -10.36 17.57
CA ALA A 275 1.12 -9.45 18.17
C ALA A 275 1.59 -8.00 18.11
N LYS A 276 0.65 -7.07 18.26
CA LYS A 276 0.93 -5.65 18.48
C LYS A 276 0.89 -5.31 19.97
N LEU A 277 1.76 -4.40 20.37
CA LEU A 277 1.79 -3.93 21.76
C LEU A 277 0.75 -2.82 21.96
N LEU A 278 -0.15 -2.99 22.93
CA LEU A 278 -0.96 -1.93 23.49
C LEU A 278 -0.32 -1.50 24.83
N LYS A 279 0.20 -0.30 24.87
CA LYS A 279 0.95 0.20 26.02
C LYS A 279 0.04 0.75 27.10
N ALA A 280 0.29 0.33 28.35
CA ALA A 280 -0.38 0.86 29.53
C ALA A 280 0.46 1.96 30.16
N CYS A 281 -0.03 3.19 30.24
CA CYS A 281 0.63 4.24 30.99
C CYS A 281 -0.39 5.28 31.48
N LYS A 282 0.05 6.17 32.37
CA LYS A 282 -0.78 7.22 32.95
C LYS A 282 -1.44 8.11 31.89
N ASN A 283 -0.70 8.43 30.83
CA ASN A 283 -1.12 9.36 29.78
C ASN A 283 -1.27 8.67 28.41
N CYS A 284 -1.48 7.35 28.36
CA CYS A 284 -1.72 6.61 27.13
C CYS A 284 -3.17 6.73 26.69
N TYR A 285 -3.39 7.05 25.43
CA TYR A 285 -4.68 7.17 24.78
C TYR A 285 -4.67 6.43 23.45
N LEU A 286 -5.82 5.87 23.08
CA LEU A 286 -6.12 5.47 21.73
C LEU A 286 -6.73 6.65 20.99
N ASN A 287 -6.20 6.96 19.84
CA ASN A 287 -6.69 7.96 18.90
C ASN A 287 -7.38 7.27 17.74
N PHE A 288 -8.69 7.51 17.63
CA PHE A 288 -9.52 7.06 16.54
C PHE A 288 -9.73 8.23 15.58
N ASN A 289 -9.14 8.16 14.41
CA ASN A 289 -9.29 9.17 13.36
C ASN A 289 -10.24 8.61 12.30
N ILE A 290 -11.44 9.18 12.21
CA ILE A 290 -12.54 8.64 11.41
C ILE A 290 -12.88 9.60 10.28
N HIS A 291 -12.93 9.06 9.07
CA HIS A 291 -13.50 9.72 7.91
C HIS A 291 -14.92 9.20 7.66
N TYR A 292 -15.88 10.12 7.59
CA TYR A 292 -17.27 9.81 7.28
C TYR A 292 -17.65 10.31 5.90
N GLN A 293 -18.57 9.59 5.25
CA GLN A 293 -19.28 10.05 4.06
C GLN A 293 -20.74 10.38 4.38
N THR A 294 -21.35 11.23 3.54
CA THR A 294 -22.77 11.55 3.63
C THR A 294 -23.61 10.63 2.73
N THR A 295 -24.89 10.45 3.08
CA THR A 295 -25.84 9.57 2.37
C THR A 295 -27.07 10.30 1.82
N GLY A 296 -27.04 11.63 1.77
CA GLY A 296 -28.20 12.45 1.35
C GLY A 296 -29.27 12.64 2.42
N LYS A 297 -29.08 12.11 3.64
CA LYS A 297 -29.95 12.26 4.79
C LYS A 297 -29.14 12.36 6.08
N PRO A 298 -29.69 13.00 7.15
CA PRO A 298 -29.03 12.99 8.45
C PRO A 298 -28.87 11.56 8.96
N GLU A 299 -27.66 11.24 9.40
CA GLU A 299 -27.31 9.93 9.93
C GLU A 299 -26.65 10.05 11.31
N LYS A 300 -26.43 8.91 11.95
CA LYS A 300 -25.64 8.82 13.16
C LYS A 300 -24.79 7.56 13.13
N ASP A 301 -23.66 7.61 13.82
CA ASP A 301 -22.77 6.48 14.02
C ASP A 301 -22.35 6.38 15.48
N GLN A 302 -22.22 5.15 15.95
CA GLN A 302 -21.57 4.81 17.22
C GLN A 302 -20.69 3.58 17.00
N THR A 303 -19.51 3.81 16.45
CA THR A 303 -18.53 2.75 16.17
C THR A 303 -18.01 2.11 17.45
N ARG A 304 -17.81 0.80 17.40
CA ARG A 304 -17.18 0.01 18.47
C ARG A 304 -15.93 -0.67 17.93
N VAL A 305 -14.92 -0.82 18.79
CA VAL A 305 -13.67 -1.51 18.47
C VAL A 305 -13.40 -2.57 19.52
N ALA A 306 -13.14 -3.77 19.06
CA ALA A 306 -12.80 -4.90 19.91
C ALA A 306 -11.34 -5.32 19.75
N PHE A 307 -10.74 -5.75 20.85
CA PHE A 307 -9.38 -6.27 20.90
C PHE A 307 -9.38 -7.65 21.59
N TRP A 308 -8.55 -8.56 21.09
CA TRP A 308 -8.25 -9.84 21.68
C TRP A 308 -6.78 -9.88 22.05
N PHE A 309 -6.46 -10.35 23.25
CA PHE A 309 -5.12 -10.31 23.80
C PHE A 309 -4.49 -11.69 23.89
N ALA A 310 -3.18 -11.75 23.64
CA ALA A 310 -2.40 -12.92 23.95
C ALA A 310 -2.18 -13.01 25.48
N PRO A 311 -2.17 -14.23 26.03
CA PRO A 311 -1.90 -14.44 27.46
C PRO A 311 -0.41 -14.22 27.83
N LYS A 312 0.48 -14.17 26.84
CA LYS A 312 1.93 -13.96 26.99
C LYS A 312 2.47 -13.14 25.82
N ALA A 313 3.67 -12.59 26.00
CA ALA A 313 4.37 -11.89 24.93
C ALA A 313 4.61 -12.79 23.72
N PRO A 314 4.44 -12.29 22.48
CA PRO A 314 4.72 -13.02 21.24
C PRO A 314 6.23 -13.13 21.01
N LYS A 315 6.62 -13.95 20.04
CA LYS A 315 7.99 -13.93 19.50
C LYS A 315 8.25 -12.68 18.65
N HIS A 316 7.22 -12.25 17.90
CA HIS A 316 7.32 -11.16 16.95
C HIS A 316 6.39 -10.02 17.33
N GLN A 317 6.97 -8.89 17.70
CA GLN A 317 6.21 -7.65 17.83
C GLN A 317 5.96 -7.07 16.43
N LEU A 318 4.70 -6.95 16.06
CA LEU A 318 4.28 -6.32 14.81
C LEU A 318 4.22 -4.81 14.97
N LEU A 319 4.78 -4.13 13.98
CA LEU A 319 4.72 -2.68 13.84
C LEU A 319 4.11 -2.32 12.48
N ARG A 320 3.25 -1.31 12.42
CA ARG A 320 2.75 -0.73 11.17
C ARG A 320 3.22 0.70 11.05
N VAL A 321 4.22 0.93 10.21
CA VAL A 321 4.94 2.21 10.10
C VAL A 321 5.01 2.69 8.65
N PRO A 322 5.15 4.00 8.41
CA PRO A 322 5.48 4.50 7.08
C PRO A 322 6.88 4.06 6.66
N ALA A 323 7.01 3.51 5.45
CA ALA A 323 8.29 3.16 4.85
C ALA A 323 8.86 4.35 4.05
N SER A 324 9.01 5.50 4.70
CA SER A 324 9.46 6.76 4.11
C SER A 324 10.58 7.40 4.92
N GLY A 325 11.61 6.60 5.28
CA GLY A 325 12.74 7.05 6.09
C GLY A 325 13.51 8.22 5.46
N GLU A 326 13.90 8.11 4.18
CA GLU A 326 14.43 9.19 3.35
C GLU A 326 13.42 9.52 2.25
N THR A 327 13.22 10.80 1.95
CA THR A 327 12.31 11.24 0.89
C THR A 327 13.07 11.84 -0.28
N ILE A 328 12.75 11.41 -1.50
CA ILE A 328 13.40 11.80 -2.74
C ILE A 328 12.36 12.31 -3.72
N LEU A 329 12.69 13.39 -4.44
CA LEU A 329 11.87 13.96 -5.51
C LEU A 329 12.26 13.39 -6.88
N ALA A 330 11.41 13.61 -7.89
CA ALA A 330 11.60 13.14 -9.26
C ALA A 330 12.97 13.47 -9.89
N ASP A 331 13.56 14.60 -9.51
CA ASP A 331 14.88 15.02 -9.97
C ASP A 331 16.06 14.34 -9.23
N GLY A 332 15.77 13.47 -8.27
CA GLY A 332 16.75 12.77 -7.43
C GLY A 332 17.20 13.59 -6.21
N ARG A 333 16.67 14.79 -6.04
CA ARG A 333 16.97 15.65 -4.89
C ARG A 333 16.28 15.10 -3.64
N GLN A 334 17.02 15.01 -2.56
CA GLN A 334 16.49 14.57 -1.28
C GLN A 334 15.95 15.76 -0.49
N VAL A 335 14.92 15.49 0.31
CA VAL A 335 14.36 16.46 1.24
C VAL A 335 15.16 16.41 2.54
N LEU A 336 16.00 17.41 2.77
CA LEU A 336 16.90 17.46 3.93
C LEU A 336 16.15 17.89 5.19
N THR A 337 16.42 17.23 6.31
CA THR A 337 15.65 17.39 7.57
C THR A 337 15.81 18.75 8.27
N ASP A 338 16.87 19.51 7.98
CA ASP A 338 17.17 20.82 8.60
C ASP A 338 17.46 21.91 7.56
N ALA A 339 16.99 21.75 6.31
CA ALA A 339 17.20 22.74 5.28
C ALA A 339 16.43 24.04 5.60
N PRO A 340 17.01 25.22 5.32
CA PRO A 340 16.35 26.51 5.52
C PRO A 340 15.04 26.58 4.70
N GLY A 341 13.92 26.86 5.38
CA GLY A 341 12.61 26.91 4.77
C GLY A 341 11.88 25.56 4.69
N GLU A 342 12.55 24.46 4.95
CA GLU A 342 11.94 23.14 5.08
C GLU A 342 11.67 22.86 6.57
N LYS A 343 10.41 22.62 6.89
CA LYS A 343 10.05 22.25 8.26
C LYS A 343 10.08 20.74 8.37
N ALA A 344 11.06 20.22 9.08
CA ALA A 344 11.04 18.83 9.51
C ALA A 344 9.95 18.66 10.57
N GLU A 345 8.92 17.90 10.28
CA GLU A 345 7.89 17.55 11.25
C GLU A 345 7.78 16.04 11.39
N GLY A 346 8.10 15.57 12.59
CA GLY A 346 8.04 14.16 12.93
C GLY A 346 9.06 13.31 12.15
N THR A 347 8.62 12.18 11.62
CA THR A 347 9.45 11.24 10.84
C THR A 347 9.52 11.55 9.36
N THR A 348 8.80 12.56 8.88
CA THR A 348 8.79 12.98 7.47
C THR A 348 9.34 14.37 7.33
N ALA A 349 10.36 14.53 6.49
CA ALA A 349 10.85 15.83 6.05
C ALA A 349 9.73 16.59 5.29
N ALA A 350 9.83 17.92 5.24
CA ALA A 350 8.85 18.73 4.53
C ALA A 350 8.96 18.49 3.02
N ILE A 351 8.05 17.72 2.47
CA ILE A 351 7.94 17.51 1.03
C ILE A 351 7.45 18.80 0.40
N PRO A 352 8.11 19.33 -0.65
CA PRO A 352 7.63 20.51 -1.36
C PRO A 352 6.19 20.31 -1.86
N PRO A 353 5.38 21.38 -1.94
CA PRO A 353 4.00 21.26 -2.38
C PRO A 353 3.90 20.77 -3.83
N ILE A 354 2.83 20.03 -4.13
CA ILE A 354 2.51 19.60 -5.48
C ILE A 354 2.07 20.84 -6.26
N PRO A 355 2.75 21.20 -7.37
CA PRO A 355 2.38 22.37 -8.17
C PRO A 355 0.96 22.27 -8.73
N ALA A 356 0.33 23.41 -8.94
CA ALA A 356 -0.94 23.48 -9.64
C ALA A 356 -0.81 22.91 -11.06
N GLY A 357 -1.73 22.04 -11.45
CA GLY A 357 -1.77 21.42 -12.77
C GLY A 357 -0.74 20.31 -13.01
N ASP A 358 0.12 19.99 -12.07
CA ASP A 358 1.05 18.86 -12.20
C ASP A 358 0.28 17.53 -12.15
N ALA A 359 0.32 16.80 -13.26
CA ALA A 359 -0.39 15.53 -13.41
C ALA A 359 0.45 14.31 -13.02
N ASN A 360 1.72 14.49 -12.60
CA ASN A 360 2.61 13.36 -12.32
C ASN A 360 3.75 13.71 -11.35
N TYR A 361 3.43 14.40 -10.27
CA TYR A 361 4.40 14.74 -9.23
C TYR A 361 4.89 13.47 -8.52
N GLU A 362 6.18 13.16 -8.63
CA GLU A 362 6.80 11.95 -8.07
C GLU A 362 7.42 12.22 -6.71
N VAL A 363 7.17 11.32 -5.78
CA VAL A 363 7.84 11.24 -4.47
C VAL A 363 8.26 9.80 -4.22
N ALA A 364 9.50 9.59 -3.78
CA ALA A 364 9.96 8.27 -3.34
C ALA A 364 10.40 8.28 -1.88
N GLY A 365 10.11 7.21 -1.16
CA GLY A 365 10.57 6.94 0.20
C GLY A 365 11.56 5.79 0.24
N ILE A 366 12.59 5.90 1.05
CA ILE A 366 13.60 4.84 1.21
C ILE A 366 13.77 4.48 2.68
N THR A 367 13.77 3.18 2.96
CA THR A 367 14.01 2.63 4.30
C THR A 367 14.99 1.47 4.22
N GLY A 368 16.16 1.57 4.86
CA GLY A 368 17.16 0.52 4.97
C GLY A 368 17.02 -0.27 6.26
N TYR A 369 17.27 -1.57 6.21
CA TYR A 369 17.14 -2.49 7.34
C TYR A 369 18.54 -2.96 7.79
N THR A 370 18.91 -2.64 9.03
CA THR A 370 20.16 -3.10 9.63
C THR A 370 20.07 -4.48 10.26
N GLN A 371 18.86 -4.98 10.46
CA GLN A 371 18.55 -6.30 10.99
C GLN A 371 17.66 -7.04 10.00
N PRO A 372 17.59 -8.37 10.03
CA PRO A 372 16.59 -9.10 9.28
C PRO A 372 15.18 -8.69 9.73
N VAL A 373 14.27 -8.55 8.77
CA VAL A 373 12.86 -8.22 9.02
C VAL A 373 11.94 -9.08 8.17
N THR A 374 10.75 -9.33 8.67
CA THR A 374 9.68 -9.97 7.94
C THR A 374 8.54 -8.99 7.72
N ILE A 375 8.19 -8.73 6.46
CA ILE A 375 7.04 -7.88 6.09
C ILE A 375 5.83 -8.78 5.84
N TYR A 376 4.70 -8.43 6.43
CA TYR A 376 3.43 -9.16 6.35
C TYR A 376 2.40 -8.45 5.46
N GLN A 377 2.46 -7.12 5.36
CA GLN A 377 1.44 -6.32 4.71
C GLN A 377 2.02 -5.01 4.16
N PHE A 378 1.49 -4.58 3.03
CA PHE A 378 1.67 -3.24 2.47
C PHE A 378 0.36 -2.47 2.54
N GLN A 379 0.43 -1.16 2.79
CA GLN A 379 -0.73 -0.29 2.77
C GLN A 379 -0.36 1.09 2.23
N PRO A 380 -0.51 1.31 0.91
CA PRO A 380 -0.36 2.63 0.31
C PRO A 380 -1.36 3.61 0.91
N HIS A 381 -0.92 4.81 1.28
CA HIS A 381 -1.81 5.87 1.72
C HIS A 381 -1.37 7.22 1.17
N ALA A 382 -2.28 7.83 0.47
CA ALA A 382 -2.30 9.21 -0.01
C ALA A 382 -3.73 9.74 0.10
N HIS A 383 -3.93 11.03 -0.15
CA HIS A 383 -5.26 11.62 -0.23
C HIS A 383 -5.76 11.69 -1.69
N LEU A 384 -6.59 12.69 -2.00
CA LEU A 384 -7.32 12.80 -3.27
C LEU A 384 -6.47 12.87 -4.52
N ARG A 385 -5.19 13.25 -4.41
CA ARG A 385 -4.28 13.38 -5.54
C ARG A 385 -3.40 12.17 -5.75
N GLY A 386 -3.41 11.21 -4.82
CA GLY A 386 -2.69 9.94 -4.99
C GLY A 386 -3.08 9.27 -6.32
N LYS A 387 -2.08 8.91 -7.14
CA LYS A 387 -2.27 8.35 -8.48
C LYS A 387 -1.85 6.88 -8.56
N ASP A 388 -0.65 6.57 -8.12
CA ASP A 388 -0.11 5.22 -8.13
C ASP A 388 0.96 5.02 -7.05
N PHE A 389 1.25 3.73 -6.74
CA PHE A 389 2.32 3.34 -5.82
C PHE A 389 3.06 2.12 -6.36
N THR A 390 4.38 2.11 -6.14
CA THR A 390 5.22 0.94 -6.38
C THR A 390 6.15 0.70 -5.20
N TYR A 391 6.15 -0.51 -4.66
CA TYR A 391 7.07 -0.96 -3.61
C TYR A 391 8.08 -1.92 -4.21
N SER A 392 9.36 -1.64 -4.02
CA SER A 392 10.48 -2.46 -4.50
C SER A 392 11.52 -2.67 -3.43
N VAL A 393 12.13 -3.84 -3.40
CA VAL A 393 13.20 -4.21 -2.49
C VAL A 393 14.51 -4.28 -3.24
N VAL A 394 15.57 -3.69 -2.68
CA VAL A 394 16.96 -3.90 -3.09
C VAL A 394 17.63 -4.78 -2.04
N PHE A 395 18.03 -5.98 -2.45
CA PHE A 395 18.68 -6.96 -1.57
C PHE A 395 20.17 -6.66 -1.37
N PRO A 396 20.83 -7.29 -0.37
CA PRO A 396 22.26 -7.06 -0.09
C PRO A 396 23.21 -7.49 -1.20
N ASP A 397 22.79 -8.36 -2.11
CA ASP A 397 23.55 -8.76 -3.30
C ASP A 397 23.38 -7.80 -4.48
N GLY A 398 22.43 -6.86 -4.38
CA GLY A 398 22.13 -5.83 -5.35
C GLY A 398 21.03 -6.19 -6.34
N HIS A 399 20.39 -7.38 -6.24
CA HIS A 399 19.21 -7.62 -7.06
C HIS A 399 18.00 -6.83 -6.52
N GLU A 400 17.09 -6.48 -7.42
CA GLU A 400 15.87 -5.73 -7.11
C GLU A 400 14.65 -6.57 -7.41
N GLN A 401 13.62 -6.42 -6.58
CA GLN A 401 12.34 -7.08 -6.75
C GLN A 401 11.20 -6.10 -6.45
N THR A 402 10.29 -5.91 -7.41
CA THR A 402 9.01 -5.25 -7.14
C THR A 402 8.10 -6.20 -6.37
N VAL A 403 7.51 -5.71 -5.29
CA VAL A 403 6.68 -6.51 -4.37
C VAL A 403 5.22 -6.08 -4.36
N LEU A 404 4.93 -4.83 -4.71
CA LEU A 404 3.58 -4.33 -4.94
C LEU A 404 3.60 -3.21 -5.97
N THR A 405 2.69 -3.27 -6.94
CA THR A 405 2.37 -2.17 -7.85
C THR A 405 0.87 -1.91 -7.82
N VAL A 406 0.50 -0.66 -7.54
CA VAL A 406 -0.88 -0.15 -7.54
C VAL A 406 -0.95 0.95 -8.61
N PRO A 407 -1.21 0.61 -9.88
CA PRO A 407 -1.11 1.57 -11.00
C PRO A 407 -2.25 2.59 -11.05
N LYS A 408 -3.33 2.35 -10.32
CA LYS A 408 -4.47 3.25 -10.19
C LYS A 408 -4.91 3.27 -8.73
N TYR A 409 -4.22 4.10 -7.93
CA TYR A 409 -4.63 4.32 -6.54
C TYR A 409 -5.96 5.06 -6.51
N ASP A 410 -6.84 4.65 -5.60
CA ASP A 410 -8.14 5.30 -5.36
C ASP A 410 -8.26 5.63 -3.87
N PHE A 411 -8.42 6.91 -3.56
CA PHE A 411 -8.59 7.42 -2.21
C PHE A 411 -9.76 6.76 -1.46
N HIS A 412 -10.81 6.35 -2.16
CA HIS A 412 -11.97 5.68 -1.57
C HIS A 412 -11.68 4.25 -1.12
N TRP A 413 -10.59 3.64 -1.64
CA TRP A 413 -10.20 2.26 -1.37
C TRP A 413 -8.75 2.20 -0.88
N GLN A 414 -8.55 2.62 0.37
CA GLN A 414 -7.23 2.62 1.02
C GLN A 414 -6.90 1.23 1.55
N LEU A 415 -6.73 0.28 0.63
CA LEU A 415 -6.64 -1.13 0.92
C LEU A 415 -5.30 -1.50 1.57
N ALA A 416 -5.37 -2.47 2.48
CA ALA A 416 -4.22 -3.21 2.95
C ALA A 416 -4.02 -4.44 2.07
N TYR A 417 -2.79 -4.72 1.68
CA TYR A 417 -2.37 -5.84 0.83
C TYR A 417 -1.63 -6.85 1.72
N GLU A 418 -2.33 -7.88 2.16
CA GLU A 418 -1.81 -8.91 3.07
C GLU A 418 -1.10 -9.99 2.28
N LEU A 419 0.21 -10.14 2.47
CA LEU A 419 0.99 -11.14 1.75
C LEU A 419 0.48 -12.57 2.03
N GLU A 420 0.35 -13.39 0.98
CA GLU A 420 0.06 -14.83 1.11
C GLU A 420 1.19 -15.53 1.84
N GLU A 421 2.43 -15.23 1.46
CA GLU A 421 3.67 -15.65 2.11
C GLU A 421 4.41 -14.40 2.63
N PRO A 422 4.73 -14.31 3.94
CA PRO A 422 5.48 -13.19 4.46
C PRO A 422 6.83 -12.99 3.74
N LEU A 423 7.21 -11.75 3.53
CA LEU A 423 8.45 -11.40 2.82
C LEU A 423 9.61 -11.24 3.81
N HIS A 424 10.51 -12.22 3.81
CA HIS A 424 11.72 -12.20 4.63
C HIS A 424 12.84 -11.40 3.97
N LEU A 425 13.29 -10.34 4.60
CA LEU A 425 14.38 -9.48 4.16
C LEU A 425 15.59 -9.66 5.05
N PRO A 426 16.74 -10.11 4.51
CA PRO A 426 17.98 -10.18 5.28
C PRO A 426 18.47 -8.78 5.67
N ALA A 427 19.28 -8.70 6.73
CA ALA A 427 19.98 -7.47 7.09
C ALA A 427 20.75 -6.92 5.88
N GLY A 428 20.72 -5.60 5.69
CA GLY A 428 21.30 -4.95 4.54
C GLY A 428 20.34 -4.75 3.36
N SER A 429 19.12 -5.26 3.44
CA SER A 429 18.06 -4.95 2.47
C SER A 429 17.57 -3.51 2.61
N LYS A 430 16.96 -3.01 1.55
CA LYS A 430 16.33 -1.68 1.49
C LYS A 430 14.99 -1.76 0.77
N LEU A 431 13.97 -1.09 1.31
CA LEU A 431 12.68 -0.88 0.66
C LEU A 431 12.66 0.51 0.03
N ILE A 432 12.21 0.59 -1.21
CA ILE A 432 11.94 1.82 -1.95
C ILE A 432 10.46 1.84 -2.28
N VAL A 433 9.78 2.94 -1.95
CA VAL A 433 8.39 3.15 -2.33
C VAL A 433 8.30 4.42 -3.15
N THR A 434 7.83 4.30 -4.39
CA THR A 434 7.57 5.44 -5.28
C THR A 434 6.08 5.66 -5.39
N ALA A 435 5.65 6.92 -5.28
CA ALA A 435 4.28 7.35 -5.49
C ALA A 435 4.23 8.52 -6.47
N HIS A 436 3.17 8.56 -7.27
CA HIS A 436 2.86 9.72 -8.10
C HIS A 436 1.54 10.36 -7.64
N TYR A 437 1.44 11.66 -7.89
CA TYR A 437 0.28 12.49 -7.55
C TYR A 437 -0.19 13.27 -8.78
N ASP A 438 -1.51 13.41 -8.90
CA ASP A 438 -2.15 14.17 -9.98
C ASP A 438 -2.95 15.36 -9.40
N ASN A 439 -2.39 16.57 -9.52
CA ASN A 439 -3.04 17.83 -9.14
C ASN A 439 -3.58 18.57 -10.37
N SER A 440 -3.92 17.84 -11.43
CA SER A 440 -4.49 18.40 -12.66
C SER A 440 -6.02 18.34 -12.68
N SER A 441 -6.62 19.08 -13.61
CA SER A 441 -8.06 19.02 -13.86
C SER A 441 -8.55 17.69 -14.44
N ALA A 442 -7.63 16.80 -14.85
CA ALA A 442 -7.96 15.46 -15.34
C ALA A 442 -8.20 14.45 -14.21
N ASN A 443 -7.76 14.74 -12.98
CA ASN A 443 -7.95 13.87 -11.83
C ASN A 443 -9.44 13.72 -11.50
N GLU A 444 -9.95 12.49 -11.66
CA GLU A 444 -11.37 12.17 -11.45
C GLU A 444 -11.77 12.29 -9.97
N ASN A 445 -10.88 11.96 -9.04
CA ASN A 445 -11.15 12.08 -7.61
C ASN A 445 -11.45 13.53 -7.21
N LEU A 446 -10.75 14.49 -7.81
CA LEU A 446 -11.01 15.91 -7.56
C LEU A 446 -12.33 16.38 -8.16
N ARG A 447 -12.75 15.82 -9.30
CA ARG A 447 -14.01 16.18 -9.97
C ARG A 447 -15.24 15.70 -9.20
N HIS A 448 -15.19 14.53 -8.62
CA HIS A 448 -16.31 13.96 -7.88
C HIS A 448 -16.53 14.61 -6.51
N HIS A 449 -15.49 15.17 -5.91
CA HIS A 449 -15.59 15.93 -4.66
C HIS A 449 -16.18 17.34 -4.82
N HIS A 450 -16.25 17.87 -6.04
CA HIS A 450 -16.83 19.21 -6.31
C HIS A 450 -18.37 19.26 -6.25
N GLY A 451 -19.07 18.14 -6.08
CA GLY A 451 -20.53 18.04 -6.11
C GLY A 451 -21.25 18.42 -4.81
N HIS A 452 -20.56 18.53 -3.68
CA HIS A 452 -21.19 18.62 -2.36
C HIS A 452 -20.61 19.71 -1.47
N GLY A 453 -20.72 20.97 -1.87
CA GLY A 453 -20.49 22.09 -0.97
C GLY A 453 -19.81 23.30 -1.59
N GLU A 454 -20.44 24.45 -1.44
CA GLU A 454 -19.83 25.77 -1.62
C GLU A 454 -18.81 26.02 -0.50
N GLY A 455 -17.69 25.31 -0.50
CA GLY A 455 -16.58 25.51 0.41
C GLY A 455 -15.38 26.12 -0.28
N GLU A 456 -14.49 26.76 0.46
CA GLU A 456 -13.21 27.36 0.01
C GLU A 456 -12.31 26.40 -0.78
N HIS A 457 -12.68 25.11 -0.88
CA HIS A 457 -11.92 24.01 -1.49
C HIS A 457 -12.36 23.69 -2.93
N ALA A 458 -13.50 24.21 -3.41
CA ALA A 458 -13.99 24.02 -4.78
C ALA A 458 -13.03 24.59 -5.86
N ASN A 459 -12.09 25.46 -5.49
CA ASN A 459 -11.11 26.11 -6.36
C ASN A 459 -9.71 25.45 -6.30
N GLY A 460 -9.59 24.23 -5.76
CA GLY A 460 -8.31 23.57 -5.48
C GLY A 460 -7.47 23.17 -6.69
N LEU A 461 -8.03 23.20 -7.90
CA LEU A 461 -7.33 22.81 -9.14
C LEU A 461 -6.30 23.84 -9.64
N GLU A 462 -6.37 25.07 -9.15
CA GLU A 462 -5.48 26.16 -9.57
C GLU A 462 -4.38 26.49 -8.55
N LYS A 463 -4.28 25.74 -7.46
CA LYS A 463 -3.36 26.00 -6.36
C LYS A 463 -2.39 24.85 -6.15
N GLU A 464 -1.22 25.18 -5.64
CA GLU A 464 -0.31 24.19 -5.07
C GLU A 464 -0.93 23.51 -3.83
N VAL A 465 -0.59 22.24 -3.61
CA VAL A 465 -1.11 21.45 -2.50
C VAL A 465 0.01 20.95 -1.62
N TYR A 466 -0.12 21.26 -0.34
CA TYR A 466 0.87 20.93 0.66
C TYR A 466 0.65 19.55 1.25
N PHE A 467 1.74 18.89 1.63
CA PHE A 467 1.69 17.66 2.38
C PHE A 467 1.45 17.96 3.87
N ARG A 468 0.42 17.35 4.45
CA ARG A 468 0.06 17.45 5.88
C ARG A 468 -0.18 18.86 6.43
N GLU A 469 -0.64 19.79 5.63
CA GLU A 469 -0.88 21.17 6.09
C GLU A 469 -1.96 21.23 7.19
N LYS A 470 -3.12 20.61 6.95
CA LYS A 470 -4.25 20.57 7.89
C LYS A 470 -4.67 19.15 8.26
N ASN A 471 -3.98 18.16 7.70
CA ASN A 471 -4.24 16.74 7.93
C ASN A 471 -5.66 16.31 7.54
N GLN A 472 -6.15 16.84 6.40
CA GLN A 472 -7.47 16.61 5.85
C GLN A 472 -7.37 16.04 4.42
N SER A 473 -8.46 15.53 3.87
CA SER A 473 -8.51 14.91 2.54
C SER A 473 -8.08 15.84 1.40
N TRP A 474 -8.23 17.14 1.55
CA TRP A 474 -7.81 18.16 0.55
C TRP A 474 -6.33 18.55 0.59
N ASP A 475 -5.61 18.25 1.68
CA ASP A 475 -4.15 18.25 1.72
C ASP A 475 -3.63 16.96 1.07
N GLU A 476 -2.32 16.72 1.07
CA GLU A 476 -1.77 15.44 0.69
C GLU A 476 -0.96 14.76 1.78
N MET A 477 -0.81 13.43 1.62
CA MET A 477 0.06 12.60 2.44
C MET A 477 0.91 11.69 1.56
N PHE A 478 2.14 11.44 2.00
CA PHE A 478 2.97 10.35 1.52
C PHE A 478 3.28 9.43 2.69
N THR A 479 2.42 8.44 2.89
CA THR A 479 2.52 7.48 4.00
C THR A 479 2.39 6.04 3.51
N PRO A 480 3.41 5.52 2.83
CA PRO A 480 3.42 4.14 2.35
C PRO A 480 3.65 3.19 3.53
N PHE A 481 2.59 2.75 4.19
CA PHE A 481 2.70 1.88 5.35
C PHE A 481 3.14 0.47 4.98
N ILE A 482 3.88 -0.14 5.90
CA ILE A 482 4.17 -1.58 5.93
C ILE A 482 3.85 -2.10 7.33
N GLN A 483 3.40 -3.35 7.41
CA GLN A 483 3.36 -4.10 8.67
C GLN A 483 4.50 -5.12 8.67
N TYR A 484 5.36 -5.05 9.67
CA TYR A 484 6.56 -5.88 9.74
C TYR A 484 6.93 -6.25 11.17
N ALA A 485 7.78 -7.23 11.31
CA ALA A 485 8.49 -7.56 12.55
C ALA A 485 10.00 -7.61 12.31
N VAL A 486 10.77 -7.36 13.36
CA VAL A 486 12.22 -7.61 13.36
C VAL A 486 12.45 -9.07 13.75
N ASP A 487 13.20 -9.79 12.92
CA ASP A 487 13.53 -11.21 13.14
C ASP A 487 14.69 -11.34 14.12
N SER A 488 14.47 -11.01 15.41
CA SER A 488 15.44 -11.25 16.47
C SER A 488 15.08 -12.53 17.22
N GLU A 489 15.99 -13.43 17.37
CA GLU A 489 15.81 -14.55 18.32
C GLU A 489 15.62 -13.96 19.73
N GLY A 490 14.40 -14.02 20.27
CA GLY A 490 14.09 -13.64 21.65
C GLY A 490 13.31 -12.36 21.90
N ALA A 491 12.52 -11.86 20.94
CA ALA A 491 11.68 -10.65 21.10
C ALA A 491 10.53 -10.75 22.13
N GLY A 492 10.60 -11.66 23.09
CA GLY A 492 9.62 -11.84 24.16
C GLY A 492 9.85 -11.01 25.43
N ALA A 493 10.85 -10.14 25.47
CA ALA A 493 11.08 -9.24 26.61
C ALA A 493 10.88 -7.79 26.14
N PRO A 494 10.16 -6.93 26.91
CA PRO A 494 10.22 -5.50 26.70
C PRO A 494 11.69 -5.11 26.79
N VAL A 495 12.21 -4.46 25.74
CA VAL A 495 13.62 -4.06 25.65
C VAL A 495 13.88 -3.05 26.77
N SER A 496 14.30 -3.57 27.93
CA SER A 496 15.01 -2.74 28.92
C SER A 496 16.35 -2.38 28.30
N GLY A 497 16.71 -1.10 28.32
CA GLY A 497 17.79 -0.48 27.58
C GLY A 497 19.22 -0.96 27.79
N ASP A 498 19.47 -2.26 27.97
CA ASP A 498 20.80 -2.79 28.25
C ASP A 498 20.98 -4.22 27.73
N SER A 499 20.64 -4.51 26.48
CA SER A 499 20.99 -5.77 25.82
C SER A 499 22.08 -5.55 24.77
N SER A 500 23.20 -6.22 24.95
CA SER A 500 24.28 -6.34 23.97
C SER A 500 23.72 -6.75 22.60
N PRO A 501 24.19 -6.15 21.48
CA PRO A 501 23.62 -6.42 20.16
C PRO A 501 23.83 -7.89 19.77
N ALA A 502 22.77 -8.50 19.26
CA ALA A 502 22.85 -9.79 18.56
C ALA A 502 23.87 -9.68 17.40
N GLN A 503 24.59 -10.75 17.13
CA GLN A 503 25.79 -10.80 16.27
C GLN A 503 25.56 -10.41 14.78
N ASP A 504 24.34 -10.15 14.32
CA ASP A 504 24.03 -9.91 12.90
C ASP A 504 23.46 -8.51 12.59
N THR A 505 23.65 -7.54 13.51
CA THR A 505 23.18 -6.18 13.25
C THR A 505 24.20 -5.40 12.42
N LEU A 506 23.87 -5.13 11.15
CA LEU A 506 24.63 -4.23 10.31
C LEU A 506 24.47 -2.79 10.82
N LYS A 507 25.28 -1.88 10.28
CA LYS A 507 25.24 -0.46 10.70
C LYS A 507 24.96 0.44 9.51
N ILE A 508 24.20 1.49 9.78
CA ILE A 508 24.13 2.62 8.88
C ILE A 508 25.44 3.39 9.05
N VAL A 509 26.09 3.69 7.95
CA VAL A 509 27.31 4.46 7.93
C VAL A 509 27.14 5.70 7.08
N GLU A 510 27.94 6.73 7.41
CA GLU A 510 28.18 7.89 6.57
C GLU A 510 29.62 7.82 6.05
N THR A 511 29.79 8.05 4.75
CA THR A 511 31.10 8.11 4.11
C THR A 511 31.08 9.16 2.99
N VAL A 512 32.25 9.77 2.73
CA VAL A 512 32.40 10.81 1.71
C VAL A 512 33.40 10.32 0.66
N GLY A 513 33.05 10.43 -0.61
CA GLY A 513 33.92 9.96 -1.69
C GLY A 513 33.52 10.53 -3.05
N CYS A 514 34.10 9.97 -4.09
CA CYS A 514 33.85 10.34 -5.48
C CYS A 514 32.84 9.39 -6.12
N LEU A 515 31.77 9.91 -6.67
CA LEU A 515 30.78 9.09 -7.37
C LEU A 515 31.26 8.71 -8.77
N GLU A 516 31.50 7.44 -9.00
CA GLU A 516 31.97 6.91 -10.28
C GLU A 516 31.01 5.86 -10.83
N ARG A 517 30.88 5.82 -12.15
CA ARG A 517 30.22 4.73 -12.86
C ARG A 517 31.27 3.75 -13.40
N GLY A 518 31.20 2.51 -12.96
CA GLY A 518 32.08 1.44 -13.39
C GLY A 518 31.59 0.73 -14.66
N SER A 519 32.19 -0.39 -14.98
CA SER A 519 31.75 -1.31 -16.04
C SER A 519 30.44 -2.00 -15.63
N GLY A 520 29.54 -2.24 -16.57
CA GLY A 520 28.28 -2.97 -16.33
C GLY A 520 27.28 -2.18 -15.48
N ASP A 521 27.23 -0.87 -15.64
CA ASP A 521 26.30 0.06 -14.98
C ASP A 521 26.42 0.13 -13.45
N ALA A 522 27.42 -0.50 -12.85
CA ALA A 522 27.66 -0.42 -11.41
C ALA A 522 28.14 0.96 -10.98
N TRP A 523 27.62 1.44 -9.84
CA TRP A 523 28.04 2.66 -9.22
C TRP A 523 28.99 2.41 -8.07
N TRP A 524 29.98 3.31 -7.90
CA TRP A 524 31.04 3.22 -6.93
C TRP A 524 31.25 4.53 -6.20
N LEU A 525 31.57 4.42 -4.92
CA LEU A 525 32.14 5.50 -4.15
C LEU A 525 33.66 5.29 -4.09
N ALA A 526 34.38 5.94 -4.99
CA ALA A 526 35.84 5.87 -5.05
C ALA A 526 36.49 6.92 -4.12
N ARG A 527 37.74 6.68 -3.74
CA ARG A 527 38.46 7.54 -2.78
C ARG A 527 37.64 7.82 -1.52
N ALA A 528 36.88 6.83 -1.06
CA ALA A 528 35.98 6.95 0.06
C ALA A 528 36.77 7.16 1.37
N SER A 529 36.27 8.04 2.22
CA SER A 529 36.72 8.20 3.60
C SER A 529 36.41 6.95 4.42
N ASN A 530 37.02 6.80 5.60
CA ASN A 530 36.59 5.74 6.51
C ASN A 530 35.13 5.94 6.90
N PRO A 531 34.30 4.87 6.81
CA PRO A 531 32.90 4.94 7.17
C PRO A 531 32.73 5.28 8.67
N VAL A 532 31.86 6.20 8.99
CA VAL A 532 31.47 6.58 10.35
C VAL A 532 30.06 6.08 10.62
N VAL A 533 29.84 5.44 11.77
CA VAL A 533 28.50 4.97 12.14
C VAL A 533 27.55 6.16 12.28
N SER A 534 26.45 6.13 11.55
CA SER A 534 25.37 7.11 11.63
C SER A 534 24.20 6.57 12.46
N LYS A 535 23.54 7.47 13.20
CA LYS A 535 22.32 7.16 13.94
C LYS A 535 21.05 7.30 13.09
N THR A 536 21.16 7.93 11.92
CA THR A 536 20.04 8.24 11.01
C THR A 536 20.35 7.72 9.61
N GLN A 537 19.29 7.32 8.89
CA GLN A 537 19.36 6.95 7.47
C GLN A 537 19.38 8.18 6.57
N THR A 538 18.84 9.29 7.07
CA THR A 538 18.67 10.57 6.37
C THR A 538 19.90 11.44 6.53
N THR A 539 20.11 12.35 5.57
CA THR A 539 21.19 13.36 5.65
C THR A 539 20.57 14.74 5.86
N SER A 540 21.11 15.46 6.83
CA SER A 540 20.76 16.86 7.11
C SER A 540 21.60 17.84 6.29
N ALA A 541 21.10 19.06 6.08
CA ALA A 541 21.86 20.13 5.43
C ALA A 541 23.15 20.47 6.20
N THR A 542 23.12 20.36 7.54
CA THR A 542 24.31 20.52 8.39
C THR A 542 25.35 19.44 8.09
N GLU A 543 24.97 18.19 7.95
CA GLU A 543 25.87 17.08 7.60
C GLU A 543 26.44 17.25 6.19
N VAL A 544 25.63 17.64 5.21
CA VAL A 544 26.09 17.97 3.84
C VAL A 544 27.20 19.03 3.88
N LYS A 545 27.00 20.09 4.64
CA LYS A 545 27.99 21.17 4.81
C LYS A 545 29.28 20.68 5.49
N ALA A 546 29.17 19.84 6.52
CA ALA A 546 30.31 19.24 7.20
C ALA A 546 31.11 18.31 6.26
N ALA A 547 30.39 17.47 5.47
CA ALA A 547 30.97 16.53 4.53
C ALA A 547 31.82 17.23 3.43
N ALA A 548 31.52 18.49 3.08
CA ALA A 548 32.31 19.25 2.11
C ALA A 548 33.79 19.39 2.56
N GLY A 549 34.07 19.53 3.86
CA GLY A 549 35.41 19.61 4.44
C GLY A 549 36.12 18.27 4.67
N THR A 550 35.42 17.12 4.51
CA THR A 550 36.00 15.81 4.78
C THR A 550 37.07 15.46 3.75
N GLN A 551 38.24 14.99 4.21
CA GLN A 551 39.29 14.52 3.32
C GLN A 551 38.88 13.20 2.64
N LEU A 552 39.18 13.09 1.35
CA LEU A 552 39.01 11.83 0.59
C LEU A 552 40.01 10.80 1.09
N GLY A 553 39.59 9.53 1.16
CA GLY A 553 40.41 8.40 1.58
C GLY A 553 40.90 7.55 0.43
N ASN A 554 41.13 6.27 0.71
CA ASN A 554 41.59 5.28 -0.26
C ASN A 554 40.62 4.13 -0.46
N LEU A 555 39.48 4.16 0.24
CA LEU A 555 38.50 3.08 0.15
C LEU A 555 37.69 3.17 -1.15
N ARG A 556 37.10 2.04 -1.50
CA ARG A 556 36.20 1.94 -2.65
C ARG A 556 35.04 1.03 -2.29
N ASP A 557 33.83 1.59 -2.28
CA ASP A 557 32.63 0.87 -1.93
C ASP A 557 31.71 0.80 -3.15
N ARG A 558 31.11 -0.38 -3.40
CA ARG A 558 30.06 -0.53 -4.40
C ARG A 558 28.74 0.01 -3.83
N LEU A 559 28.06 0.85 -4.60
CA LEU A 559 26.78 1.45 -4.22
C LEU A 559 25.64 0.65 -4.82
N LEU A 560 24.65 0.27 -4.00
CA LEU A 560 23.47 -0.48 -4.40
C LEU A 560 22.22 0.42 -4.36
N GLY A 561 21.31 0.21 -5.34
CA GLY A 561 20.01 0.88 -5.41
C GLY A 561 20.10 2.41 -5.43
N VAL A 562 20.99 2.95 -6.27
CA VAL A 562 21.23 4.40 -6.35
C VAL A 562 20.38 5.11 -7.40
N GLU A 563 19.61 4.39 -8.18
CA GLU A 563 18.88 4.90 -9.34
C GLU A 563 17.84 5.98 -8.94
N ALA A 564 17.21 5.81 -7.79
CA ALA A 564 16.26 6.80 -7.24
C ALA A 564 16.91 8.18 -7.02
N PHE A 565 18.22 8.23 -6.76
CA PHE A 565 18.97 9.48 -6.56
C PHE A 565 19.43 10.15 -7.86
N ARG A 566 19.05 9.61 -9.03
CA ARG A 566 19.48 10.12 -10.35
C ARG A 566 21.00 10.34 -10.42
N PRO A 567 21.83 9.33 -10.15
CA PRO A 567 23.27 9.47 -9.83
C PRO A 567 24.08 10.03 -11.00
N LEU A 568 23.58 10.01 -12.24
CA LEU A 568 24.25 10.62 -13.40
C LEU A 568 24.49 12.12 -13.21
N ALA A 569 23.61 12.82 -12.53
CA ALA A 569 23.75 14.27 -12.26
C ALA A 569 24.93 14.59 -11.33
N ALA A 570 25.28 13.65 -10.44
CA ALA A 570 26.39 13.78 -9.48
C ALA A 570 27.66 13.02 -9.90
N LYS A 571 27.69 12.40 -11.07
CA LYS A 571 28.85 11.63 -11.55
C LYS A 571 30.11 12.50 -11.58
N GLY A 572 31.21 11.99 -11.01
CA GLY A 572 32.49 12.69 -10.91
C GLY A 572 32.53 13.78 -9.84
N GLN A 573 31.46 13.95 -9.09
CA GLN A 573 31.41 14.90 -7.96
C GLN A 573 31.79 14.21 -6.64
N LYS A 574 32.21 15.01 -5.70
CA LYS A 574 32.34 14.61 -4.31
C LYS A 574 30.92 14.53 -3.70
N VAL A 575 30.61 13.39 -3.11
CA VAL A 575 29.31 13.11 -2.50
C VAL A 575 29.45 12.61 -1.08
N VAL A 576 28.47 12.89 -0.23
CA VAL A 576 28.26 12.17 1.02
C VAL A 576 27.20 11.11 0.81
N VAL A 577 27.45 9.91 1.28
CA VAL A 577 26.58 8.74 1.16
C VAL A 577 26.28 8.21 2.55
N LYS A 578 24.99 7.96 2.83
CA LYS A 578 24.58 7.10 3.95
C LYS A 578 23.94 5.82 3.40
N GLY A 579 24.04 4.77 4.18
CA GLY A 579 23.41 3.49 3.84
C GLY A 579 23.87 2.37 4.75
N VAL A 580 23.29 1.20 4.54
CA VAL A 580 23.66 0.00 5.31
C VAL A 580 24.95 -0.59 4.71
N LEU A 581 25.99 -0.63 5.54
CA LEU A 581 27.30 -1.17 5.15
C LEU A 581 27.25 -2.70 5.20
N ILE A 582 27.55 -3.33 4.07
CA ILE A 582 27.60 -4.77 3.88
C ILE A 582 29.06 -5.18 3.67
N GLN A 583 29.62 -5.88 4.63
CA GLN A 583 30.99 -6.42 4.61
C GLN A 583 30.99 -7.91 4.29
N GLY A 584 32.09 -8.38 3.70
CA GLY A 584 32.22 -9.78 3.29
C GLY A 584 32.56 -9.87 1.80
N GLY A 585 33.84 -9.88 1.46
CA GLY A 585 34.33 -9.79 0.09
C GLY A 585 34.42 -8.33 -0.39
N GLU A 586 33.69 -7.98 -1.45
CA GLU A 586 33.59 -6.60 -1.93
C GLU A 586 32.74 -5.76 -0.97
N SER A 587 33.29 -4.65 -0.49
CA SER A 587 32.54 -3.71 0.36
C SER A 587 31.41 -3.04 -0.41
N ARG A 588 30.19 -3.08 0.13
CA ARG A 588 28.98 -2.56 -0.50
C ARG A 588 28.21 -1.69 0.47
N ILE A 589 27.61 -0.64 -0.03
CA ILE A 589 26.66 0.20 0.72
C ILE A 589 25.31 0.16 0.01
N ASN A 590 24.29 -0.37 0.68
CA ASN A 590 22.92 -0.22 0.20
C ASN A 590 22.44 1.17 0.58
N VAL A 591 22.42 2.07 -0.41
CA VAL A 591 22.37 3.52 -0.21
C VAL A 591 20.98 3.97 0.23
N THR A 592 20.91 4.66 1.36
CA THR A 592 19.69 5.32 1.84
C THR A 592 19.70 6.82 1.61
N SER A 593 20.87 7.44 1.45
CA SER A 593 21.03 8.88 1.17
C SER A 593 22.28 9.12 0.33
N LEU A 594 22.18 10.01 -0.69
CA LEU A 594 23.29 10.40 -1.56
C LEU A 594 23.19 11.90 -1.87
N GLN A 595 24.13 12.72 -1.40
CA GLN A 595 24.11 14.16 -1.60
C GLN A 595 25.42 14.66 -2.20
N PRO A 596 25.39 15.45 -3.28
CA PRO A 596 26.55 16.19 -3.75
C PRO A 596 27.01 17.22 -2.69
N VAL A 597 28.32 17.27 -2.43
CA VAL A 597 28.89 18.19 -1.43
C VAL A 597 29.87 19.20 -2.01
N GLY A 598 30.21 19.11 -3.29
CA GLY A 598 31.07 20.08 -3.94
C GLY A 598 31.54 19.68 -5.34
N PRO A 599 32.11 20.64 -6.10
CA PRO A 599 32.65 20.33 -7.41
C PRO A 599 33.89 19.45 -7.33
N GLY A 600 33.97 18.50 -8.24
CA GLY A 600 35.16 17.82 -8.65
C GLY A 600 35.92 16.97 -7.64
N CYS A 601 36.07 15.72 -7.97
CA CYS A 601 37.00 14.76 -7.38
C CYS A 601 38.40 14.81 -8.04
N SER A 602 38.79 15.96 -8.51
CA SER A 602 40.13 16.18 -9.11
C SER A 602 41.24 16.16 -8.06
#